data_1eea36f90ef538be92cb41758e01678c
#
_entry.id   1eea36f90ef538be92cb41758e01678c
#
_cell.length_a   1.000
_cell.length_b   1.000
_cell.length_c   1.000
_cell.angle_alpha   90.00
_cell.angle_beta   90.00
_cell.angle_gamma   90.00
#
_symmetry.space_group_name_H-M   'P 1'
#
loop_
_entity.id
_entity.type
_entity.pdbx_description
1 polymer ?
#
loop_
_entity_poly.entity_id
_entity_poly.type
_entity_poly.pdbx_seq_one_letter_code
_entity_poly.pdbx_strand_id
1 'polypeptide(L)'
;MSASPLTPLDYIAAGYWQDFLAGRFVAGGMAYEAELHRCTLDESLASLQRVDTLLSQIRRDMVKSGSWDEAALLIDERYRNFMVFLAFYAGRVLAQQWQYTPHWFGEFELRKRYPTLPLLTDDFYQHMAVVYRDDSEVNNQFNTTDSLFFALEPIGMRLFGHIDRPFQAVQGGQVASGLYQAVTARVPNAINNSYT
;
A
#
# COMPACT_ATOMS: atom_id res chain seq x y z
N MET A 1 21.01 10.23 -16.60
CA MET A 1 19.96 9.23 -16.21
C MET A 1 18.61 9.81 -16.57
N SER A 2 17.89 9.18 -17.47
CA SER A 2 16.54 9.63 -17.81
C SER A 2 15.60 9.16 -16.73
N ALA A 3 14.97 10.10 -16.00
CA ALA A 3 13.91 9.75 -15.06
C ALA A 3 12.81 8.98 -15.79
N SER A 4 12.35 7.88 -15.21
CA SER A 4 11.22 7.15 -15.78
C SER A 4 9.99 8.08 -15.86
N PRO A 5 9.25 8.05 -16.97
CA PRO A 5 8.07 8.91 -17.10
C PRO A 5 7.03 8.56 -16.03
N LEU A 6 6.35 9.59 -15.53
CA LEU A 6 5.28 9.41 -14.54
C LEU A 6 4.11 8.63 -15.14
N THR A 7 3.55 7.73 -14.35
CA THR A 7 2.37 6.95 -14.73
C THR A 7 1.08 7.73 -14.39
N PRO A 8 -0.08 7.37 -14.97
CA PRO A 8 -1.35 7.95 -14.55
C PRO A 8 -1.63 7.80 -13.05
N LEU A 9 -1.28 6.67 -12.44
CA LEU A 9 -1.42 6.45 -11.00
C LEU A 9 -0.46 7.32 -10.16
N ASP A 10 0.71 7.68 -10.68
CA ASP A 10 1.63 8.61 -9.99
C ASP A 10 0.96 9.99 -9.79
N TYR A 11 0.26 10.48 -10.80
CA TYR A 11 -0.50 11.74 -10.70
C TYR A 11 -1.66 11.62 -9.70
N ILE A 12 -2.38 10.51 -9.71
CA ILE A 12 -3.47 10.25 -8.78
C ILE A 12 -2.94 10.17 -7.34
N ALA A 13 -1.85 9.45 -7.11
CA ALA A 13 -1.22 9.34 -5.79
C ALA A 13 -0.76 10.70 -5.25
N ALA A 14 -0.13 11.51 -6.10
CA ALA A 14 0.27 12.87 -5.74
C ALA A 14 -0.94 13.75 -5.43
N GLY A 15 -2.02 13.64 -6.21
CA GLY A 15 -3.26 14.38 -6.01
C GLY A 15 -3.93 14.05 -4.68
N TYR A 16 -4.03 12.78 -4.32
CA TYR A 16 -4.56 12.34 -3.02
C TYR A 16 -3.80 12.95 -1.85
N TRP A 17 -2.48 12.95 -1.92
CA TRP A 17 -1.64 13.51 -0.87
C TRP A 17 -1.78 15.03 -0.76
N GLN A 18 -1.76 15.74 -1.89
CA GLN A 18 -1.93 17.20 -1.92
C GLN A 18 -3.30 17.61 -1.41
N ASP A 19 -4.35 16.91 -1.78
CA ASP A 19 -5.71 17.19 -1.31
C ASP A 19 -5.84 16.96 0.19
N PHE A 20 -5.26 15.89 0.70
CA PHE A 20 -5.22 15.60 2.13
C PHE A 20 -4.53 16.72 2.92
N LEU A 21 -3.33 17.14 2.49
CA LEU A 21 -2.57 18.21 3.13
C LEU A 21 -3.32 19.56 3.10
N ALA A 22 -4.05 19.83 2.02
CA ALA A 22 -4.81 21.07 1.87
C ALA A 22 -6.20 21.03 2.51
N GLY A 23 -6.60 19.89 3.11
CA GLY A 23 -7.94 19.70 3.66
C GLY A 23 -9.03 19.69 2.60
N ARG A 24 -8.70 19.38 1.34
CA ARG A 24 -9.68 19.24 0.27
C ARG A 24 -10.29 17.84 0.26
N PHE A 25 -11.55 17.75 -0.14
CA PHE A 25 -12.23 16.46 -0.24
C PHE A 25 -11.81 15.68 -1.49
N VAL A 26 -11.59 14.39 -1.32
CA VAL A 26 -11.42 13.45 -2.43
C VAL A 26 -12.76 13.24 -3.13
N ALA A 27 -12.77 13.15 -4.45
CA ALA A 27 -13.97 12.80 -5.21
C ALA A 27 -14.54 11.46 -4.72
N GLY A 28 -15.84 11.42 -4.44
CA GLY A 28 -16.51 10.26 -3.84
C GLY A 28 -16.38 10.15 -2.32
N GLY A 29 -15.62 11.04 -1.68
CA GLY A 29 -15.40 11.05 -0.24
C GLY A 29 -14.33 10.04 0.20
N MET A 30 -13.92 10.13 1.47
CA MET A 30 -12.99 9.19 2.08
C MET A 30 -13.46 8.85 3.50
N ALA A 31 -13.61 7.55 3.79
CA ALA A 31 -13.93 7.10 5.13
C ALA A 31 -12.78 7.43 6.09
N TYR A 32 -13.10 7.71 7.35
CA TYR A 32 -12.13 7.95 8.42
C TYR A 32 -11.13 9.09 8.15
N GLU A 33 -11.50 10.06 7.32
CA GLU A 33 -10.62 11.19 6.98
C GLU A 33 -10.22 12.00 8.22
N ALA A 34 -11.17 12.28 9.12
CA ALA A 34 -10.90 13.00 10.37
C ALA A 34 -9.94 12.21 11.27
N GLU A 35 -10.09 10.90 11.34
CA GLU A 35 -9.21 10.01 12.09
C GLU A 35 -7.80 10.00 11.51
N LEU A 36 -7.67 10.01 10.18
CA LEU A 36 -6.38 10.09 9.50
C LEU A 36 -5.65 11.40 9.83
N HIS A 37 -6.36 12.53 9.85
CA HIS A 37 -5.76 13.81 10.27
C HIS A 37 -5.23 13.75 11.70
N ARG A 38 -5.88 13.02 12.59
CA ARG A 38 -5.40 12.80 13.96
C ARG A 38 -4.20 11.87 14.08
N CYS A 39 -3.95 11.05 13.08
CA CYS A 39 -2.78 10.15 13.04
C CYS A 39 -1.45 10.87 12.88
N THR A 40 -1.45 12.15 12.55
CA THR A 40 -0.22 12.92 12.26
C THR A 40 0.64 12.21 11.22
N LEU A 41 0.23 12.32 9.96
CA LEU A 41 0.94 11.70 8.84
C LEU A 41 2.15 12.55 8.43
N ASP A 42 3.23 12.42 9.19
CA ASP A 42 4.48 13.19 9.05
C ASP A 42 5.54 12.49 8.19
N GLU A 43 5.13 11.47 7.43
CA GLU A 43 5.98 10.66 6.56
C GLU A 43 7.07 9.85 7.29
N SER A 44 6.99 9.74 8.61
CA SER A 44 7.87 8.88 9.41
C SER A 44 7.40 7.43 9.42
N LEU A 45 8.31 6.51 9.73
CA LEU A 45 7.94 5.10 9.99
C LEU A 45 6.99 4.99 11.18
N ALA A 46 7.16 5.83 12.20
CA ALA A 46 6.27 5.87 13.37
C ALA A 46 4.83 6.23 13.00
N SER A 47 4.61 7.04 11.96
CA SER A 47 3.26 7.33 11.48
C SER A 47 2.52 6.09 10.99
N LEU A 48 3.23 5.11 10.44
CA LEU A 48 2.63 3.84 10.00
C LEU A 48 2.13 3.00 11.19
N GLN A 49 2.78 3.08 12.35
CA GLN A 49 2.27 2.46 13.58
C GLN A 49 0.96 3.10 14.03
N ARG A 50 0.86 4.42 13.94
CA ARG A 50 -0.38 5.14 14.25
C ARG A 50 -1.51 4.77 13.30
N VAL A 51 -1.22 4.62 12.01
CA VAL A 51 -2.18 4.12 11.02
C VAL A 51 -2.61 2.68 11.35
N ASP A 52 -1.68 1.80 11.68
CA ASP A 52 -1.99 0.41 12.04
C ASP A 52 -2.86 0.33 13.31
N THR A 53 -2.65 1.23 14.26
CA THR A 53 -3.51 1.37 15.45
C THR A 53 -4.93 1.76 15.04
N LEU A 54 -5.08 2.72 14.13
CA LEU A 54 -6.37 3.11 13.57
C LEU A 54 -7.06 1.94 12.87
N LEU A 55 -6.35 1.21 12.01
CA LEU A 55 -6.89 0.03 11.31
C LEU A 55 -7.38 -1.04 12.32
N SER A 56 -6.63 -1.27 13.38
CA SER A 56 -7.04 -2.20 14.44
C SER A 56 -8.30 -1.71 15.18
N GLN A 57 -8.41 -0.42 15.42
CA GLN A 57 -9.59 0.17 16.04
C GLN A 57 -10.81 0.04 15.13
N ILE A 58 -10.67 0.35 13.84
CA ILE A 58 -11.72 0.20 12.84
C ILE A 58 -12.22 -1.26 12.81
N ARG A 59 -11.31 -2.23 12.77
CA ARG A 59 -11.66 -3.65 12.80
C ARG A 59 -12.46 -4.01 14.05
N ARG A 60 -12.01 -3.59 15.23
CA ARG A 60 -12.73 -3.86 16.49
C ARG A 60 -14.14 -3.27 16.48
N ASP A 61 -14.27 -2.04 15.98
CA ASP A 61 -15.57 -1.36 15.94
C ASP A 61 -16.53 -2.05 14.96
N MET A 62 -16.03 -2.47 13.79
CA MET A 62 -16.82 -3.24 12.82
C MET A 62 -17.27 -4.60 13.36
N VAL A 63 -16.40 -5.33 14.02
CA VAL A 63 -16.73 -6.60 14.64
C VAL A 63 -17.77 -6.41 15.73
N LYS A 64 -17.59 -5.41 16.58
CA LYS A 64 -18.52 -5.09 17.68
C LYS A 64 -19.91 -4.67 17.18
N SER A 65 -19.98 -3.92 16.10
CA SER A 65 -21.24 -3.45 15.51
C SER A 65 -21.89 -4.47 14.56
N GLY A 66 -21.23 -5.58 14.27
CA GLY A 66 -21.72 -6.56 13.30
C GLY A 66 -21.60 -6.13 11.84
N SER A 67 -20.84 -5.07 11.55
CA SER A 67 -20.63 -4.54 10.20
C SER A 67 -19.29 -4.98 9.56
N TRP A 68 -18.64 -5.98 10.12
CA TRP A 68 -17.39 -6.52 9.60
C TRP A 68 -17.66 -7.44 8.40
N ASP A 69 -17.88 -6.80 7.25
CA ASP A 69 -18.19 -7.43 5.97
C ASP A 69 -17.32 -6.78 4.88
N GLU A 70 -16.29 -7.50 4.47
CA GLU A 70 -15.34 -7.04 3.47
C GLU A 70 -16.00 -6.73 2.13
N ALA A 71 -16.86 -7.62 1.65
CA ALA A 71 -17.51 -7.43 0.35
C ALA A 71 -18.38 -6.16 0.33
N ALA A 72 -19.12 -5.92 1.41
CA ALA A 72 -19.93 -4.69 1.54
C ALA A 72 -19.05 -3.44 1.61
N LEU A 73 -17.91 -3.49 2.32
CA LEU A 73 -17.00 -2.35 2.42
C LEU A 73 -16.29 -2.05 1.11
N LEU A 74 -15.92 -3.07 0.33
CA LEU A 74 -15.27 -2.88 -0.96
C LEU A 74 -16.19 -2.32 -2.05
N ILE A 75 -17.51 -2.39 -1.86
CA ILE A 75 -18.47 -1.72 -2.73
C ILE A 75 -18.55 -0.21 -2.44
N ASP A 76 -18.34 0.20 -1.19
CA ASP A 76 -18.39 1.61 -0.80
C ASP A 76 -17.12 2.35 -1.25
N GLU A 77 -17.30 3.32 -2.14
CA GLU A 77 -16.20 4.11 -2.70
C GLU A 77 -15.37 4.82 -1.63
N ARG A 78 -16.01 5.29 -0.55
CA ARG A 78 -15.31 5.99 0.54
C ARG A 78 -14.30 5.08 1.25
N TYR A 79 -14.63 3.80 1.44
CA TYR A 79 -13.72 2.82 2.03
C TYR A 79 -12.59 2.44 1.07
N ARG A 80 -12.90 2.28 -0.21
CA ARG A 80 -11.85 2.05 -1.22
C ARG A 80 -10.88 3.23 -1.27
N ASN A 81 -11.39 4.45 -1.29
CA ASN A 81 -10.56 5.65 -1.28
C ASN A 81 -9.66 5.73 -0.03
N PHE A 82 -10.19 5.38 1.13
CA PHE A 82 -9.43 5.29 2.37
C PHE A 82 -8.27 4.29 2.25
N MET A 83 -8.53 3.07 1.79
CA MET A 83 -7.49 2.05 1.65
C MET A 83 -6.45 2.42 0.58
N VAL A 84 -6.90 2.95 -0.55
CA VAL A 84 -6.02 3.41 -1.63
C VAL A 84 -5.13 4.58 -1.16
N PHE A 85 -5.70 5.53 -0.43
CA PHE A 85 -4.92 6.61 0.18
C PHE A 85 -3.82 6.08 1.10
N LEU A 86 -4.15 5.13 1.97
CA LEU A 86 -3.16 4.53 2.87
C LEU A 86 -2.07 3.76 2.12
N ALA A 87 -2.42 3.08 1.03
CA ALA A 87 -1.45 2.40 0.17
C ALA A 87 -0.49 3.41 -0.46
N PHE A 88 -0.99 4.50 -1.04
CA PHE A 88 -0.17 5.58 -1.59
C PHE A 88 0.74 6.20 -0.53
N TYR A 89 0.21 6.43 0.66
CA TYR A 89 1.00 6.97 1.77
C TYR A 89 2.13 6.01 2.18
N ALA A 90 1.84 4.73 2.35
CA ALA A 90 2.85 3.73 2.70
C ALA A 90 3.95 3.61 1.65
N GLY A 91 3.58 3.60 0.37
CA GLY A 91 4.55 3.57 -0.73
C GLY A 91 5.44 4.81 -0.75
N ARG A 92 4.88 5.99 -0.46
CA ARG A 92 5.63 7.24 -0.33
C ARG A 92 6.64 7.17 0.82
N VAL A 93 6.22 6.72 2.00
CA VAL A 93 7.11 6.57 3.16
C VAL A 93 8.25 5.58 2.84
N LEU A 94 7.93 4.45 2.23
CA LEU A 94 8.93 3.45 1.85
C LEU A 94 9.94 3.98 0.84
N ALA A 95 9.48 4.62 -0.24
CA ALA A 95 10.35 5.16 -1.27
C ALA A 95 11.30 6.23 -0.75
N GLN A 96 10.87 7.03 0.23
CA GLN A 96 11.73 8.01 0.90
C GLN A 96 12.89 7.35 1.64
N GLN A 97 12.70 6.17 2.23
CA GLN A 97 13.79 5.42 2.87
C GLN A 97 14.88 5.01 1.87
N TRP A 98 14.54 4.87 0.61
CA TRP A 98 15.44 4.56 -0.49
C TRP A 98 15.87 5.80 -1.28
N GLN A 99 15.46 7.00 -0.87
CA GLN A 99 15.71 8.25 -1.60
C GLN A 99 15.28 8.14 -3.07
N TYR A 100 14.15 7.48 -3.30
CA TYR A 100 13.62 7.16 -4.61
C TYR A 100 12.24 7.76 -4.80
N THR A 101 11.92 8.15 -6.03
CA THR A 101 10.58 8.60 -6.39
C THR A 101 9.70 7.40 -6.66
N PRO A 102 8.61 7.17 -5.91
CA PRO A 102 7.74 6.02 -6.11
C PRO A 102 7.06 6.06 -7.48
N HIS A 103 6.96 4.91 -8.14
CA HIS A 103 6.21 4.74 -9.37
C HIS A 103 5.11 3.72 -9.17
N TRP A 104 3.87 4.15 -9.36
CA TRP A 104 2.68 3.33 -9.19
C TRP A 104 2.22 2.73 -10.50
N PHE A 105 1.89 1.45 -10.48
CA PHE A 105 1.37 0.71 -11.62
C PHE A 105 0.04 0.05 -11.26
N GLY A 106 -0.96 0.24 -12.13
CA GLY A 106 -2.22 -0.47 -12.05
C GLY A 106 -2.12 -1.92 -12.55
N GLU A 107 -3.18 -2.69 -12.37
CA GLU A 107 -3.21 -4.12 -12.75
C GLU A 107 -2.81 -4.36 -14.20
N PHE A 108 -3.35 -3.59 -15.13
CA PHE A 108 -3.04 -3.74 -16.57
C PHE A 108 -1.54 -3.55 -16.86
N GLU A 109 -0.94 -2.51 -16.27
CA GLU A 109 0.47 -2.22 -16.46
C GLU A 109 1.37 -3.26 -15.77
N LEU A 110 0.95 -3.75 -14.59
CA LEU A 110 1.66 -4.82 -13.88
C LEU A 110 1.68 -6.11 -14.70
N ARG A 111 0.56 -6.52 -15.29
CA ARG A 111 0.50 -7.70 -16.16
C ARG A 111 1.39 -7.56 -17.39
N LYS A 112 1.47 -6.36 -17.93
CA LYS A 112 2.32 -6.07 -19.09
C LYS A 112 3.81 -6.06 -18.75
N ARG A 113 4.19 -5.44 -17.62
CA ARG A 113 5.59 -5.31 -17.20
C ARG A 113 6.15 -6.57 -16.54
N TYR A 114 5.32 -7.26 -15.80
CA TYR A 114 5.68 -8.44 -15.00
C TYR A 114 4.76 -9.61 -15.32
N PRO A 115 4.87 -10.19 -16.53
CA PRO A 115 3.92 -11.21 -16.99
C PRO A 115 3.96 -12.51 -16.18
N THR A 116 5.00 -12.72 -15.38
CA THR A 116 5.14 -13.90 -14.51
C THR A 116 4.49 -13.74 -13.15
N LEU A 117 4.02 -12.54 -12.78
CA LEU A 117 3.31 -12.34 -11.52
C LEU A 117 1.96 -13.08 -11.54
N PRO A 118 1.65 -13.86 -10.49
CA PRO A 118 0.39 -14.62 -10.41
C PRO A 118 -0.76 -13.71 -9.91
N LEU A 119 -1.06 -12.65 -10.65
CA LEU A 119 -2.14 -11.73 -10.31
C LEU A 119 -3.50 -12.41 -10.53
N LEU A 120 -4.35 -12.37 -9.49
CA LEU A 120 -5.72 -12.80 -9.57
C LEU A 120 -6.57 -11.71 -10.23
N THR A 121 -7.49 -12.13 -11.10
CA THR A 121 -8.48 -11.23 -11.67
C THR A 121 -9.47 -10.82 -10.58
N ASP A 122 -9.88 -9.56 -10.58
CA ASP A 122 -10.88 -9.01 -9.66
C ASP A 122 -10.50 -9.03 -8.17
N ASP A 123 -9.23 -9.18 -7.84
CA ASP A 123 -8.75 -9.02 -6.47
C ASP A 123 -8.33 -7.58 -6.21
N PHE A 124 -9.12 -6.86 -5.40
CA PHE A 124 -8.87 -5.46 -5.06
C PHE A 124 -7.45 -5.21 -4.52
N TYR A 125 -6.91 -6.13 -3.72
CA TYR A 125 -5.60 -5.96 -3.08
C TYR A 125 -4.42 -6.10 -4.05
N GLN A 126 -4.68 -6.60 -5.25
CA GLN A 126 -3.67 -6.79 -6.29
C GLN A 126 -3.79 -5.78 -7.45
N HIS A 127 -4.71 -4.82 -7.34
CA HIS A 127 -5.00 -3.85 -8.40
C HIS A 127 -3.89 -2.84 -8.63
N MET A 128 -2.96 -2.68 -7.69
CA MET A 128 -1.85 -1.74 -7.84
C MET A 128 -0.66 -2.14 -6.99
N ALA A 129 0.51 -1.74 -7.45
CA ALA A 129 1.75 -1.86 -6.71
C ALA A 129 2.65 -0.66 -6.98
N VAL A 130 3.58 -0.41 -6.07
CA VAL A 130 4.59 0.63 -6.20
C VAL A 130 5.98 0.02 -6.41
N VAL A 131 6.73 0.61 -7.34
CA VAL A 131 8.18 0.44 -7.42
C VAL A 131 8.80 1.48 -6.52
N TYR A 132 9.49 1.04 -5.47
CA TYR A 132 9.97 1.92 -4.40
C TYR A 132 11.49 2.09 -4.38
N ARG A 133 12.23 1.37 -5.21
CA ARG A 133 13.68 1.46 -5.34
C ARG A 133 14.11 1.12 -6.76
N ASP A 134 15.32 1.54 -7.11
CA ASP A 134 15.95 1.17 -8.38
C ASP A 134 16.74 -0.13 -8.22
N ASP A 135 16.38 -1.16 -8.97
CA ASP A 135 17.09 -2.44 -9.02
C ASP A 135 18.00 -2.57 -10.24
N SER A 136 18.08 -1.55 -11.08
CA SER A 136 18.85 -1.60 -12.33
C SER A 136 20.36 -1.76 -12.11
N GLU A 137 20.86 -1.38 -10.95
CA GLU A 137 22.29 -1.45 -10.61
C GLU A 137 22.75 -2.80 -10.02
N VAL A 138 21.80 -3.61 -9.50
CA VAL A 138 22.16 -4.78 -8.69
C VAL A 138 22.30 -6.07 -9.49
N ASN A 139 21.55 -6.27 -10.57
CA ASN A 139 21.47 -7.59 -11.21
C ASN A 139 21.48 -7.65 -12.75
N ASN A 140 21.67 -6.57 -13.50
CA ASN A 140 21.53 -6.59 -14.97
C ASN A 140 20.23 -7.26 -15.50
N GLN A 141 19.26 -7.54 -14.64
CA GLN A 141 17.96 -8.09 -14.98
C GLN A 141 16.90 -7.01 -14.88
N PHE A 142 16.46 -6.57 -16.03
CA PHE A 142 15.32 -5.65 -16.13
C PHE A 142 14.05 -6.34 -15.62
N ASN A 143 13.26 -5.61 -14.81
CA ASN A 143 11.95 -6.03 -14.28
C ASN A 143 12.01 -7.13 -13.20
N THR A 144 12.87 -7.00 -12.21
CA THR A 144 12.77 -7.82 -11.02
C THR A 144 11.55 -7.41 -10.19
N THR A 145 10.87 -8.38 -9.59
CA THR A 145 9.70 -8.12 -8.73
C THR A 145 10.09 -7.69 -7.32
N ASP A 146 11.40 -7.67 -7.00
CA ASP A 146 11.92 -7.38 -5.67
C ASP A 146 11.73 -5.91 -5.25
N SER A 147 11.59 -5.01 -6.22
CA SER A 147 11.30 -3.59 -6.00
C SER A 147 9.81 -3.25 -5.95
N LEU A 148 8.94 -4.23 -6.10
CA LEU A 148 7.49 -4.07 -6.03
C LEU A 148 6.98 -4.20 -4.60
N PHE A 149 6.03 -3.34 -4.26
CA PHE A 149 5.28 -3.42 -3.01
C PHE A 149 3.77 -3.31 -3.27
N PHE A 150 3.04 -4.37 -2.95
CA PHE A 150 1.58 -4.41 -3.01
C PHE A 150 1.00 -3.88 -1.69
N ALA A 151 0.94 -2.56 -1.57
CA ALA A 151 0.64 -1.88 -0.31
C ALA A 151 -0.80 -2.08 0.19
N LEU A 152 -1.73 -2.50 -0.67
CA LEU A 152 -3.10 -2.84 -0.26
C LEU A 152 -3.16 -4.15 0.54
N GLU A 153 -2.28 -5.11 0.28
CA GLU A 153 -2.28 -6.41 0.95
C GLU A 153 -2.18 -6.32 2.48
N PRO A 154 -1.18 -5.62 3.07
CA PRO A 154 -1.08 -5.51 4.53
C PRO A 154 -2.23 -4.72 5.17
N ILE A 155 -2.86 -3.82 4.45
CA ILE A 155 -4.06 -3.10 4.90
C ILE A 155 -5.23 -4.09 5.00
N GLY A 156 -5.46 -4.86 3.94
CA GLY A 156 -6.51 -5.89 3.91
C GLY A 156 -6.30 -6.95 4.99
N MET A 157 -5.07 -7.41 5.17
CA MET A 157 -4.73 -8.38 6.23
C MET A 157 -5.05 -7.81 7.62
N ARG A 158 -4.73 -6.55 7.88
CA ARG A 158 -5.00 -5.91 9.17
C ARG A 158 -6.49 -5.75 9.45
N LEU A 159 -7.27 -5.39 8.42
CA LEU A 159 -8.71 -5.15 8.56
C LEU A 159 -9.53 -6.46 8.56
N PHE A 160 -9.20 -7.42 7.69
CA PHE A 160 -10.05 -8.55 7.37
C PHE A 160 -9.37 -9.91 7.52
N GLY A 161 -8.05 -9.97 7.67
CA GLY A 161 -7.32 -11.23 7.80
C GLY A 161 -7.71 -12.00 9.07
N HIS A 162 -7.85 -13.31 8.95
CA HIS A 162 -8.06 -14.22 10.08
C HIS A 162 -7.67 -15.65 9.67
N ILE A 163 -7.75 -16.59 10.62
CA ILE A 163 -7.31 -17.98 10.41
C ILE A 163 -8.06 -18.63 9.23
N ASP A 164 -9.38 -18.39 9.14
CA ASP A 164 -10.23 -19.00 8.11
C ASP A 164 -10.10 -18.31 6.74
N ARG A 165 -9.47 -17.13 6.70
CA ARG A 165 -9.22 -16.38 5.50
C ARG A 165 -7.80 -15.80 5.52
N PRO A 166 -6.79 -16.62 5.25
CA PRO A 166 -5.43 -16.12 5.10
C PRO A 166 -5.29 -15.29 3.82
N PHE A 167 -4.60 -14.16 3.92
CA PHE A 167 -4.13 -13.43 2.75
C PHE A 167 -2.84 -14.06 2.26
N GLN A 168 -2.77 -14.35 0.97
CA GLN A 168 -1.55 -14.83 0.34
C GLN A 168 -0.93 -13.71 -0.49
N ALA A 169 0.35 -13.43 -0.27
CA ALA A 169 1.04 -12.39 -1.00
C ALA A 169 1.24 -12.77 -2.47
N VAL A 170 1.05 -11.82 -3.38
CA VAL A 170 1.31 -11.99 -4.82
C VAL A 170 2.73 -12.51 -5.06
N GLN A 171 3.69 -12.00 -4.31
CA GLN A 171 5.10 -12.36 -4.44
C GLN A 171 5.49 -13.63 -3.67
N GLY A 172 4.50 -14.34 -3.12
CA GLY A 172 4.70 -15.51 -2.28
C GLY A 172 4.89 -15.18 -0.79
N GLY A 173 4.67 -16.18 0.04
CA GLY A 173 4.79 -16.03 1.48
C GLY A 173 3.56 -15.45 2.16
N GLN A 174 3.71 -15.11 3.42
CA GLN A 174 2.65 -14.60 4.26
C GLN A 174 2.59 -13.07 4.18
N VAL A 175 1.38 -12.54 4.06
CA VAL A 175 1.16 -11.08 4.09
C VAL A 175 1.36 -10.55 5.51
N ALA A 176 2.12 -9.46 5.63
CA ALA A 176 2.28 -8.75 6.89
C ALA A 176 0.93 -8.16 7.37
N SER A 177 0.72 -8.17 8.68
CA SER A 177 -0.46 -7.53 9.27
C SER A 177 -0.17 -6.07 9.59
N GLY A 178 -0.50 -5.19 8.65
CA GLY A 178 -0.35 -3.76 8.78
C GLY A 178 0.83 -3.18 8.00
N LEU A 179 0.84 -1.86 7.92
CA LEU A 179 1.79 -1.12 7.08
C LEU A 179 3.18 -1.00 7.70
N TYR A 180 3.26 -0.85 9.02
CA TYR A 180 4.55 -0.70 9.71
C TYR A 180 5.44 -1.92 9.48
N GLN A 181 4.94 -3.12 9.73
CA GLN A 181 5.69 -4.37 9.51
C GLN A 181 6.05 -4.55 8.03
N ALA A 182 5.11 -4.29 7.13
CA ALA A 182 5.33 -4.44 5.70
C ALA A 182 6.43 -3.50 5.17
N VAL A 183 6.40 -2.23 5.60
CA VAL A 183 7.39 -1.23 5.17
C VAL A 183 8.74 -1.46 5.82
N THR A 184 8.79 -1.70 7.13
CA THR A 184 10.07 -1.91 7.85
C THR A 184 10.83 -3.14 7.37
N ALA A 185 10.14 -4.16 6.88
CA ALA A 185 10.77 -5.34 6.26
C ALA A 185 11.48 -5.01 4.92
N ARG A 186 11.21 -3.85 4.33
CA ARG A 186 11.71 -3.43 3.02
C ARG A 186 12.67 -2.24 3.05
N VAL A 187 12.95 -1.67 4.22
CA VAL A 187 13.89 -0.54 4.34
C VAL A 187 15.34 -1.01 4.15
N PRO A 188 16.27 -0.14 3.72
CA PRO A 188 17.64 -0.52 3.38
C PRO A 188 18.38 -1.33 4.47
N ASN A 189 18.21 -0.95 5.73
CA ASN A 189 18.89 -1.61 6.86
C ASN A 189 18.37 -3.02 7.16
N ALA A 190 17.11 -3.33 6.85
CA ALA A 190 16.54 -4.65 7.06
C ALA A 190 17.10 -5.68 6.06
N ILE A 191 17.38 -5.26 4.83
CA ILE A 191 17.91 -6.14 3.77
C ILE A 191 19.36 -6.53 4.05
N ASN A 192 20.16 -5.61 4.58
CA ASN A 192 21.56 -5.89 4.91
C ASN A 192 21.74 -6.89 6.06
N ASN A 193 20.76 -7.04 6.94
CA ASN A 193 20.80 -7.99 8.04
C ASN A 193 20.37 -9.42 7.66
N SER A 194 19.85 -9.61 6.46
CA SER A 194 19.41 -10.93 5.98
C SER A 194 20.53 -11.74 5.32
N TYR A 195 21.73 -11.16 5.16
CA TYR A 195 22.90 -11.78 4.53
C TYR A 195 24.06 -12.02 5.50
N THR A 196 23.85 -11.83 6.80
CA THR A 196 24.79 -12.20 7.86
C THR A 196 24.27 -13.39 8.64
#